data_6a3236e88f74687504281103afc39c6a
#
_entry.id   6a3236e88f74687504281103afc39c6a
#
_cell.length_a   1.000
_cell.length_b   1.000
_cell.length_c   1.000
_cell.angle_alpha   90.00
_cell.angle_beta   90.00
_cell.angle_gamma   90.00
#
_symmetry.space_group_name_H-M   'P 1'
#
loop_
_entity.id
_entity.type
_entity.pdbx_description
1 polymer ?
#
loop_
_entity_poly.entity_id
_entity_poly.type
_entity_poly.pdbx_seq_one_letter_code
_entity_poly.pdbx_strand_id
1 'polypeptide(L)'
;MTVNDYISQKFQTFGINLSEADLWEISLSSGISGEDEMDLSNIGLVSVAMAKFIPSLLLRATSISENGFSMSWNTQGLKEYYSFLCKKYGLEDTLSDKPKVRFL
;
A
#
# COMPACT_ATOMS: atom_id res chain seq x y z
N MET A 1 -14.40 5.38 12.31
CA MET A 1 -13.89 5.06 10.96
C MET A 1 -13.59 3.57 10.88
N THR A 2 -14.15 2.90 9.89
CA THR A 2 -13.90 1.48 9.73
C THR A 2 -12.55 1.25 9.08
N VAL A 3 -12.09 0.00 9.13
CA VAL A 3 -10.84 -0.39 8.48
C VAL A 3 -10.92 -0.09 6.98
N ASN A 4 -12.04 -0.42 6.33
CA ASN A 4 -12.20 -0.12 4.90
C ASN A 4 -12.10 1.37 4.62
N ASP A 5 -12.72 2.19 5.46
CA ASP A 5 -12.66 3.64 5.29
C ASP A 5 -11.24 4.16 5.44
N TYR A 6 -10.52 3.65 6.43
CA TYR A 6 -9.15 4.06 6.67
C TYR A 6 -8.26 3.73 5.47
N ILE A 7 -8.34 2.50 4.98
CA ILE A 7 -7.52 2.07 3.86
C ILE A 7 -7.86 2.91 2.62
N SER A 8 -9.15 3.06 2.35
CA SER A 8 -9.60 3.79 1.18
C SER A 8 -9.11 5.23 1.20
N GLN A 9 -9.26 5.90 2.34
CA GLN A 9 -8.88 7.30 2.43
C GLN A 9 -7.38 7.50 2.38
N LYS A 10 -6.61 6.56 2.94
CA LYS A 10 -5.15 6.65 2.85
C LYS A 10 -4.69 6.60 1.41
N PHE A 11 -5.23 5.68 0.62
CA PHE A 11 -4.81 5.57 -0.77
C PHE A 11 -5.36 6.71 -1.62
N GLN A 12 -6.48 7.30 -1.23
CA GLN A 12 -6.99 8.46 -1.96
C GLN A 12 -6.04 9.66 -1.86
N THR A 13 -5.23 9.73 -0.82
CA THR A 13 -4.26 10.83 -0.74
C THR A 13 -3.23 10.75 -1.86
N PHE A 14 -3.09 9.60 -2.48
CA PHE A 14 -2.19 9.42 -3.63
C PHE A 14 -2.95 9.37 -4.95
N GLY A 15 -4.23 9.71 -4.93
CA GLY A 15 -5.05 9.70 -6.12
C GLY A 15 -5.51 8.32 -6.54
N ILE A 16 -5.49 7.35 -5.62
CA ILE A 16 -5.81 5.97 -5.93
C ILE A 16 -7.18 5.61 -5.35
N ASN A 17 -8.08 5.15 -6.22
CA ASN A 17 -9.38 4.66 -5.78
C ASN A 17 -9.35 3.15 -5.82
N LEU A 18 -9.28 2.54 -4.65
CA LEU A 18 -9.24 1.09 -4.55
C LEU A 18 -10.61 0.50 -4.83
N SER A 19 -10.62 -0.63 -5.50
CA SER A 19 -11.85 -1.36 -5.72
C SER A 19 -12.25 -2.11 -4.46
N GLU A 20 -13.47 -2.61 -4.45
CA GLU A 20 -13.94 -3.42 -3.34
C GLU A 20 -13.07 -4.67 -3.18
N ALA A 21 -12.62 -5.25 -4.31
CA ALA A 21 -11.75 -6.41 -4.26
C ALA A 21 -10.41 -6.07 -3.63
N ASP A 22 -9.86 -4.89 -3.94
CA ASP A 22 -8.61 -4.46 -3.35
C ASP A 22 -8.74 -4.31 -1.83
N LEU A 23 -9.82 -3.70 -1.38
CA LEU A 23 -10.06 -3.54 0.04
C LEU A 23 -10.21 -4.89 0.73
N TRP A 24 -10.87 -5.82 0.08
CA TRP A 24 -11.05 -7.15 0.62
C TRP A 24 -9.71 -7.86 0.77
N GLU A 25 -8.87 -7.76 -0.25
CA GLU A 25 -7.57 -8.41 -0.21
C GLU A 25 -6.71 -7.87 0.93
N ILE A 26 -6.70 -6.55 1.10
CA ILE A 26 -5.92 -5.94 2.16
C ILE A 26 -6.43 -6.36 3.53
N SER A 27 -7.75 -6.35 3.72
CA SER A 27 -8.30 -6.70 5.02
C SER A 27 -8.07 -8.18 5.33
N LEU A 28 -8.19 -9.06 4.34
CA LEU A 28 -7.89 -10.48 4.54
C LEU A 28 -6.42 -10.66 4.92
N SER A 29 -5.54 -9.94 4.27
CA SER A 29 -4.12 -10.01 4.58
C SER A 29 -3.82 -9.53 5.99
N SER A 30 -4.57 -8.56 6.47
CA SER A 30 -4.36 -8.02 7.81
C SER A 30 -4.91 -8.92 8.90
N GLY A 31 -5.85 -9.80 8.54
CA GLY A 31 -6.57 -10.60 9.53
C GLY A 31 -7.63 -9.81 10.28
N ILE A 32 -7.93 -8.59 9.84
CA ILE A 32 -8.91 -7.73 10.48
C ILE A 32 -10.05 -7.50 9.50
N SER A 33 -11.29 -7.58 9.98
CA SER A 33 -12.45 -7.33 9.12
C SER A 33 -12.46 -5.88 8.66
N GLY A 34 -12.80 -5.68 7.38
CA GLY A 34 -12.90 -4.32 6.84
C GLY A 34 -13.97 -3.49 7.52
N GLU A 35 -14.92 -4.13 8.19
CA GLU A 35 -16.01 -3.42 8.88
C GLU A 35 -15.70 -3.12 10.34
N ASP A 36 -14.57 -3.61 10.86
CA ASP A 36 -14.16 -3.29 12.22
C ASP A 36 -13.72 -1.84 12.31
N GLU A 37 -13.86 -1.28 13.52
CA GLU A 37 -13.39 0.08 13.75
C GLU A 37 -11.88 0.11 13.89
N MET A 38 -11.27 1.12 13.29
CA MET A 38 -9.84 1.34 13.46
C MET A 38 -9.55 1.81 14.88
N ASP A 39 -8.54 1.21 15.49
CA ASP A 39 -8.09 1.65 16.81
C ASP A 39 -6.62 1.26 16.99
N LEU A 40 -6.09 1.52 18.17
CA LEU A 40 -4.68 1.25 18.43
C LEU A 40 -4.35 -0.23 18.38
N SER A 41 -5.34 -1.09 18.58
CA SER A 41 -5.07 -2.52 18.62
C SER A 41 -4.89 -3.11 17.22
N ASN A 42 -5.45 -2.47 16.17
CA ASN A 42 -5.39 -3.06 14.84
C ASN A 42 -4.63 -2.21 13.82
N ILE A 43 -4.25 -0.98 14.16
CA ILE A 43 -3.62 -0.11 13.17
C ILE A 43 -2.29 -0.67 12.64
N GLY A 44 -1.55 -1.36 13.49
CA GLY A 44 -0.28 -1.95 13.04
C GLY A 44 -0.49 -3.03 12.01
N LEU A 45 -1.45 -3.93 12.26
CA LEU A 45 -1.74 -5.02 11.34
C LEU A 45 -2.25 -4.50 10.01
N VAL A 46 -3.14 -3.51 10.05
CA VAL A 46 -3.69 -2.93 8.84
C VAL A 46 -2.61 -2.22 8.04
N SER A 47 -1.74 -1.46 8.72
CA SER A 47 -0.66 -0.73 8.04
C SER A 47 0.33 -1.67 7.37
N VAL A 48 0.66 -2.79 8.02
CA VAL A 48 1.54 -3.78 7.43
C VAL A 48 0.91 -4.39 6.18
N ALA A 49 -0.40 -4.70 6.24
CA ALA A 49 -1.10 -5.24 5.09
C ALA A 49 -1.12 -4.25 3.94
N MET A 50 -1.33 -2.96 4.23
CA MET A 50 -1.28 -1.92 3.21
C MET A 50 0.10 -1.85 2.57
N ALA A 51 1.15 -1.91 3.39
CA ALA A 51 2.51 -1.87 2.85
C ALA A 51 2.77 -3.04 1.91
N LYS A 52 2.32 -4.22 2.29
CA LYS A 52 2.53 -5.41 1.44
C LYS A 52 1.74 -5.34 0.14
N PHE A 53 0.68 -4.55 0.10
CA PHE A 53 -0.13 -4.40 -1.09
C PHE A 53 0.44 -3.39 -2.08
N ILE A 54 1.22 -2.42 -1.61
CA ILE A 54 1.71 -1.32 -2.45
C ILE A 54 2.51 -1.79 -3.66
N PRO A 55 3.40 -2.79 -3.56
CA PRO A 55 4.13 -3.21 -4.76
C PRO A 55 3.22 -3.63 -5.91
N SER A 56 2.09 -4.27 -5.63
CA SER A 56 1.17 -4.68 -6.69
C SER A 56 0.50 -3.46 -7.33
N LEU A 57 0.27 -2.41 -6.56
CA LEU A 57 -0.28 -1.17 -7.13
C LEU A 57 0.72 -0.52 -8.07
N LEU A 58 1.99 -0.53 -7.71
CA LEU A 58 3.01 0.06 -8.57
C LEU A 58 3.20 -0.73 -9.85
N LEU A 59 3.06 -2.04 -9.80
CA LEU A 59 3.06 -2.85 -11.01
C LEU A 59 1.87 -2.51 -11.89
N ARG A 60 0.72 -2.30 -11.29
CA ARG A 60 -0.49 -1.91 -12.02
C ARG A 60 -0.28 -0.57 -12.71
N ALA A 61 0.34 0.38 -11.99
CA ALA A 61 0.61 1.71 -12.55
C ALA A 61 1.52 1.60 -13.77
N THR A 62 2.55 0.77 -13.69
CA THR A 62 3.47 0.57 -14.81
C THR A 62 2.74 0.02 -16.02
N SER A 63 1.89 -0.98 -15.81
CA SER A 63 1.14 -1.58 -16.92
C SER A 63 0.22 -0.57 -17.60
N ILE A 64 -0.45 0.26 -16.81
CA ILE A 64 -1.33 1.26 -17.37
C ILE A 64 -0.54 2.28 -18.18
N SER A 65 0.61 2.70 -17.69
CA SER A 65 1.45 3.65 -18.41
C SER A 65 1.94 3.06 -19.73
N GLU A 66 2.30 1.79 -19.73
CA GLU A 66 2.77 1.14 -20.94
C GLU A 66 1.68 1.06 -22.00
N ASN A 67 0.43 1.04 -21.57
CA ASN A 67 -0.69 1.00 -22.50
C ASN A 67 -1.09 2.38 -23.00
N GLY A 68 -0.35 3.41 -22.63
CA GLY A 68 -0.59 4.73 -23.15
C GLY A 68 -1.61 5.56 -22.41
N PHE A 69 -2.08 5.07 -21.27
CA PHE A 69 -3.04 5.83 -20.47
C PHE A 69 -2.29 6.73 -19.49
N SER A 70 -2.77 7.94 -19.31
CA SER A 70 -2.20 8.80 -18.30
C SER A 70 -2.86 8.47 -16.97
N MET A 71 -2.10 8.62 -15.90
CA MET A 71 -2.57 8.33 -14.57
C MET A 71 -2.39 9.55 -13.71
N SER A 72 -3.32 9.73 -12.78
CA SER A 72 -3.23 10.80 -11.81
C SER A 72 -2.64 10.35 -10.49
N TRP A 73 -2.19 9.12 -10.40
CA TRP A 73 -1.63 8.60 -9.15
C TRP A 73 -0.31 9.28 -8.82
N ASN A 74 -0.12 9.63 -7.57
CA ASN A 74 1.16 10.13 -7.09
C ASN A 74 2.03 8.92 -6.73
N THR A 75 2.67 8.34 -7.73
CA THR A 75 3.47 7.12 -7.51
C THR A 75 4.71 7.40 -6.69
N GLN A 76 5.29 8.59 -6.83
CA GLN A 76 6.46 8.94 -6.03
C GLN A 76 6.09 9.02 -4.55
N GLY A 77 4.98 9.69 -4.24
CA GLY A 77 4.51 9.76 -2.87
C GLY A 77 4.18 8.40 -2.31
N LEU A 78 3.61 7.53 -3.15
CA LEU A 78 3.26 6.18 -2.73
C LEU A 78 4.51 5.37 -2.39
N LYS A 79 5.59 5.51 -3.19
CA LYS A 79 6.84 4.84 -2.89
C LYS A 79 7.45 5.33 -1.58
N GLU A 80 7.36 6.63 -1.34
CA GLU A 80 7.89 7.19 -0.10
C GLU A 80 7.10 6.71 1.11
N TYR A 81 5.79 6.62 0.95
CA TYR A 81 4.94 6.09 2.01
C TYR A 81 5.26 4.63 2.29
N TYR A 82 5.50 3.86 1.23
CA TYR A 82 5.89 2.46 1.36
C TYR A 82 7.20 2.34 2.16
N SER A 83 8.20 3.14 1.82
CA SER A 83 9.46 3.12 2.55
C SER A 83 9.27 3.50 4.01
N PHE A 84 8.42 4.49 4.27
CA PHE A 84 8.12 4.89 5.63
C PHE A 84 7.49 3.73 6.41
N LEU A 85 6.53 3.04 5.82
CA LEU A 85 5.89 1.92 6.49
C LEU A 85 6.86 0.77 6.72
N CYS A 86 7.72 0.51 5.75
CA CYS A 86 8.72 -0.55 5.91
C CYS A 86 9.65 -0.26 7.06
N LYS A 87 10.10 0.98 7.19
CA LYS A 87 10.96 1.37 8.30
C LYS A 87 10.23 1.29 9.62
N LYS A 88 9.00 1.77 9.65
CA LYS A 88 8.25 1.83 10.89
C LYS A 88 7.94 0.45 11.44
N TYR A 89 7.65 -0.51 10.57
CA TYR A 89 7.22 -1.83 10.98
C TYR A 89 8.26 -2.91 10.74
N GLY A 90 9.48 -2.52 10.37
CA GLY A 90 10.56 -3.49 10.21
C GLY A 90 10.40 -4.41 9.03
N LEU A 91 9.78 -3.93 7.95
CA LEU A 91 9.56 -4.73 6.75
C LEU A 91 10.70 -4.54 5.77
N GLU A 92 10.90 -5.54 4.92
CA GLU A 92 11.90 -5.42 3.86
C GLU A 92 11.35 -4.54 2.76
N ASP A 93 12.11 -3.49 2.37
CA ASP A 93 11.72 -2.58 1.32
C ASP A 93 12.15 -3.17 -0.02
N THR A 94 11.21 -3.81 -0.72
CA THR A 94 11.51 -4.49 -1.98
C THR A 94 11.49 -3.54 -3.17
N LEU A 95 11.13 -2.27 -2.94
CA LEU A 95 11.06 -1.28 -4.01
C LEU A 95 12.20 -0.28 -3.95
N SER A 96 13.08 -0.43 -2.97
CA SER A 96 14.19 0.51 -2.81
C SER A 96 15.16 0.36 -3.98
N ASP A 97 15.63 1.50 -4.48
CA ASP A 97 16.63 1.50 -5.53
C ASP A 97 18.03 1.42 -5.01
N LYS A 98 18.19 1.22 -3.71
CA LYS A 98 19.51 1.11 -3.18
C LYS A 98 20.24 -0.02 -3.81
N PRO A 99 21.48 0.19 -4.22
CA PRO A 99 22.25 -0.92 -4.75
C PRO A 99 22.36 -1.96 -3.68
N LYS A 100 22.10 -3.15 -4.04
CA LYS A 100 22.31 -4.20 -3.17
C LYS A 100 23.70 -4.51 -3.26
N VAL A 101 24.38 -4.10 -2.35
CA VAL A 101 25.74 -4.45 -2.36
C VAL A 101 25.81 -5.84 -1.95
N ARG A 102 26.13 -6.53 -2.61
CA ARG A 102 26.15 -7.77 -2.27
C ARG A 102 27.30 -8.27 -2.37
N PHE A 103 27.55 -8.27 -1.98
CA PHE A 103 28.53 -8.68 -2.07
C PHE A 103 28.78 -9.48 -2.03
N LEU A 104 28.83 -9.71 -2.37
CA LEU A 104 29.19 -10.39 -2.44
C LEU A 104 29.69 -10.70 -2.37
#